data_dd56e0d2ff4fc3ae136896e976a20bda
#
_entry.id   dd56e0d2ff4fc3ae136896e976a20bda
#
_cell.length_a   1.000
_cell.length_b   1.000
_cell.length_c   1.000
_cell.angle_alpha   90.00
_cell.angle_beta   90.00
_cell.angle_gamma   90.00
#
_symmetry.space_group_name_H-M   'P 1'
#
loop_
_entity.id
_entity.type
_entity.pdbx_description
1 polymer ?
#
loop_
_entity_poly.entity_id
_entity_poly.type
_entity_poly.pdbx_seq_one_letter_code
_entity_poly.pdbx_strand_id
1 'polypeptide(L)'
;MRKYGSDTQLNDSIDSLVEAIGARIRSGATIWCFGNGGSATTAEHFAADLLLMGSRTGTECRALSLSSQIGSLTALANDFDYSQAISRQLRAVLRQQDLVIGFSASGNSSNLINALEYCKKIGAESYCFLGFNGGSLLQSGITKGIHFSTEAKLYGLVENLHLTACHYIIDLLTETNWSKEVPQE
;
A
#
# COMPACT_ATOMS: atom_id res chain seq x y z
N MET A 1 -9.89 -6.74 20.09
CA MET A 1 -9.25 -6.63 18.77
C MET A 1 -9.30 -8.00 18.07
N ARG A 2 -9.86 -8.08 16.86
CA ARG A 2 -9.79 -9.30 16.04
C ARG A 2 -8.34 -9.44 15.57
N LYS A 3 -7.80 -10.67 15.46
CA LYS A 3 -6.44 -10.92 14.99
C LYS A 3 -6.48 -11.63 13.64
N TYR A 4 -5.58 -11.24 12.74
CA TYR A 4 -5.38 -11.92 11.46
C TYR A 4 -4.53 -13.18 11.66
N GLY A 5 -5.18 -14.30 12.06
CA GLY A 5 -4.49 -15.53 12.39
C GLY A 5 -3.70 -15.47 13.72
N SER A 6 -2.79 -16.42 13.92
CA SER A 6 -1.97 -16.56 15.13
C SER A 6 -0.58 -15.90 15.04
N ASP A 7 -0.20 -15.36 13.88
CA ASP A 7 1.10 -14.70 13.67
C ASP A 7 1.10 -13.31 14.29
N THR A 8 1.80 -13.17 15.42
CA THR A 8 1.87 -11.91 16.16
C THR A 8 2.59 -10.82 15.37
N GLN A 9 3.67 -11.15 14.65
CA GLN A 9 4.43 -10.17 13.88
C GLN A 9 3.62 -9.61 12.71
N LEU A 10 2.84 -10.47 12.03
CA LEU A 10 1.95 -10.06 10.97
C LEU A 10 0.84 -9.13 11.51
N ASN A 11 0.22 -9.49 12.65
CA ASN A 11 -0.80 -8.67 13.29
C ASN A 11 -0.25 -7.29 13.68
N ASP A 12 0.93 -7.22 14.31
CA ASP A 12 1.58 -5.96 14.70
C ASP A 12 1.88 -5.07 13.47
N SER A 13 2.27 -5.69 12.35
CA SER A 13 2.52 -4.97 11.09
C SER A 13 1.23 -4.42 10.49
N ILE A 14 0.12 -5.16 10.56
CA ILE A 14 -1.21 -4.71 10.11
C ILE A 14 -1.71 -3.58 11.02
N ASP A 15 -1.63 -3.72 12.33
CA ASP A 15 -2.03 -2.69 13.29
C ASP A 15 -1.25 -1.38 13.05
N SER A 16 0.07 -1.48 12.80
CA SER A 16 0.92 -0.33 12.46
C SER A 16 0.47 0.35 11.15
N LEU A 17 0.05 -0.42 10.14
CA LEU A 17 -0.48 0.15 8.90
C LEU A 17 -1.85 0.82 9.12
N VAL A 18 -2.74 0.22 9.89
CA VAL A 18 -4.04 0.79 10.24
C VAL A 18 -3.87 2.16 10.91
N GLU A 19 -2.95 2.26 11.87
CA GLU A 19 -2.64 3.54 12.52
C GLU A 19 -2.04 4.56 11.54
N ALA A 20 -1.13 4.12 10.66
CA ALA A 20 -0.55 4.99 9.65
C ALA A 20 -1.60 5.53 8.67
N ILE A 21 -2.55 4.70 8.22
CA ILE A 21 -3.68 5.12 7.38
C ILE A 21 -4.56 6.12 8.15
N GLY A 22 -4.94 5.80 9.38
CA GLY A 22 -5.74 6.70 10.22
C GLY A 22 -5.09 8.08 10.42
N ALA A 23 -3.77 8.12 10.61
CA ALA A 23 -3.04 9.38 10.71
C ALA A 23 -3.13 10.21 9.40
N ARG A 24 -3.10 9.57 8.22
CA ARG A 24 -3.25 10.27 6.91
C ARG A 24 -4.66 10.77 6.70
N ILE A 25 -5.65 10.00 7.10
CA ILE A 25 -7.05 10.44 7.10
C ILE A 25 -7.21 11.73 7.93
N ARG A 26 -6.71 11.74 9.16
CA ARG A 26 -6.79 12.93 10.04
C ARG A 26 -6.02 14.14 9.52
N SER A 27 -4.90 13.93 8.84
CA SER A 27 -4.07 15.03 8.31
C SER A 27 -4.45 15.49 6.89
N GLY A 28 -5.40 14.80 6.22
CA GLY A 28 -5.74 15.06 4.83
C GLY A 28 -4.61 14.73 3.84
N ALA A 29 -3.61 13.94 4.24
CA ALA A 29 -2.53 13.47 3.37
C ALA A 29 -3.03 12.36 2.43
N THR A 30 -2.28 12.13 1.35
CA THR A 30 -2.67 11.15 0.32
C THR A 30 -2.03 9.79 0.58
N ILE A 31 -2.78 8.73 0.28
CA ILE A 31 -2.31 7.34 0.30
C ILE A 31 -2.12 6.88 -1.15
N TRP A 32 -0.89 6.54 -1.51
CA TRP A 32 -0.51 6.10 -2.83
C TRP A 32 -0.31 4.59 -2.85
N CYS A 33 -1.07 3.88 -3.69
CA CYS A 33 -0.99 2.43 -3.84
C CYS A 33 -0.39 2.05 -5.19
N PHE A 34 0.39 0.97 -5.27
CA PHE A 34 0.89 0.43 -6.53
C PHE A 34 1.34 -1.04 -6.43
N GLY A 35 1.39 -1.71 -7.58
CA GLY A 35 1.85 -3.08 -7.74
C GLY A 35 2.02 -3.42 -9.21
N ASN A 36 2.31 -4.68 -9.52
CA ASN A 36 2.39 -5.21 -10.89
C ASN A 36 1.36 -6.33 -11.09
N GLY A 37 0.79 -6.47 -12.27
CA GLY A 37 -0.13 -7.56 -12.60
C GLY A 37 -1.29 -7.67 -11.61
N GLY A 38 -1.52 -8.84 -11.01
CA GLY A 38 -2.55 -9.04 -9.98
C GLY A 38 -2.34 -8.18 -8.74
N SER A 39 -1.08 -7.90 -8.37
CA SER A 39 -0.78 -6.94 -7.31
C SER A 39 -1.15 -5.49 -7.67
N ALA A 40 -1.17 -5.11 -8.96
CA ALA A 40 -1.67 -3.81 -9.40
C ALA A 40 -3.19 -3.70 -9.22
N THR A 41 -3.93 -4.77 -9.56
CA THR A 41 -5.38 -4.81 -9.34
C THR A 41 -5.73 -4.81 -7.86
N THR A 42 -4.94 -5.48 -7.00
CA THR A 42 -5.08 -5.41 -5.54
C THR A 42 -4.84 -3.98 -5.03
N ALA A 43 -3.82 -3.29 -5.53
CA ALA A 43 -3.52 -1.90 -5.17
C ALA A 43 -4.65 -0.94 -5.55
N GLU A 44 -5.25 -1.14 -6.73
CA GLU A 44 -6.38 -0.36 -7.21
C GLU A 44 -7.64 -0.63 -6.37
N HIS A 45 -7.94 -1.90 -6.09
CA HIS A 45 -9.04 -2.31 -5.23
C HIS A 45 -8.92 -1.69 -3.83
N PHE A 46 -7.75 -1.79 -3.21
CA PHE A 46 -7.53 -1.24 -1.87
C PHE A 46 -7.67 0.28 -1.83
N ALA A 47 -7.16 1.00 -2.84
CA ALA A 47 -7.34 2.44 -2.95
C ALA A 47 -8.82 2.82 -3.10
N ALA A 48 -9.59 2.05 -3.89
CA ALA A 48 -11.02 2.25 -4.06
C ALA A 48 -11.80 1.99 -2.75
N ASP A 49 -11.45 0.92 -2.02
CA ASP A 49 -12.10 0.61 -0.73
C ASP A 49 -11.83 1.68 0.33
N LEU A 50 -10.60 2.22 0.41
CA LEU A 50 -10.25 3.33 1.30
C LEU A 50 -11.09 4.58 0.99
N LEU A 51 -11.23 4.93 -0.29
CA LEU A 51 -12.04 6.05 -0.73
C LEU A 51 -13.53 5.83 -0.41
N LEU A 52 -14.04 4.62 -0.67
CA LEU A 52 -15.43 4.26 -0.40
C LEU A 52 -15.72 4.23 1.11
N MET A 53 -14.81 3.72 1.93
CA MET A 53 -14.88 3.74 3.39
C MET A 53 -14.99 5.19 3.88
N GLY A 54 -14.14 6.08 3.41
CA GLY A 54 -14.20 7.52 3.72
C GLY A 54 -15.55 8.14 3.36
N SER A 55 -16.06 7.86 2.17
CA SER A 55 -17.37 8.34 1.72
C SER A 55 -18.52 7.85 2.60
N ARG A 56 -18.48 6.58 3.04
CA ARG A 56 -19.52 5.99 3.90
C ARG A 56 -19.47 6.48 5.35
N THR A 57 -18.29 6.80 5.85
CA THR A 57 -18.10 7.28 7.23
C THR A 57 -18.17 8.81 7.35
N GLY A 58 -18.34 9.55 6.25
CA GLY A 58 -18.28 11.00 6.23
C GLY A 58 -16.89 11.57 6.47
N THR A 59 -15.85 10.78 6.19
CA THR A 59 -14.44 11.14 6.40
C THR A 59 -13.74 11.32 5.06
N GLU A 60 -12.97 12.38 4.89
CA GLU A 60 -12.14 12.51 3.68
C GLU A 60 -10.97 11.53 3.70
N CYS A 61 -10.95 10.57 2.78
CA CYS A 61 -9.83 9.66 2.58
C CYS A 61 -9.32 9.80 1.13
N ARG A 62 -8.10 10.30 0.98
CA ARG A 62 -7.46 10.51 -0.31
C ARG A 62 -6.58 9.32 -0.64
N ALA A 63 -7.10 8.35 -1.37
CA ALA A 63 -6.38 7.15 -1.78
C ALA A 63 -6.41 6.97 -3.30
N LEU A 64 -5.26 6.72 -3.91
CA LEU A 64 -5.08 6.61 -5.36
C LEU A 64 -4.11 5.48 -5.72
N SER A 65 -4.41 4.76 -6.80
CA SER A 65 -3.47 3.78 -7.38
C SER A 65 -2.69 4.40 -8.54
N LEU A 66 -1.35 4.34 -8.46
CA LEU A 66 -0.48 4.74 -9.57
C LEU A 66 -0.48 3.69 -10.70
N SER A 67 -0.86 2.44 -10.38
CA SER A 67 -0.95 1.38 -11.39
C SER A 67 -2.16 1.54 -12.31
N SER A 68 -3.20 2.26 -11.89
CA SER A 68 -4.40 2.52 -12.71
C SER A 68 -4.22 3.67 -13.70
N GLN A 69 -3.13 4.43 -13.60
CA GLN A 69 -2.81 5.54 -14.52
C GLN A 69 -2.13 5.00 -15.80
N ILE A 70 -2.88 4.28 -16.63
CA ILE A 70 -2.36 3.53 -17.78
C ILE A 70 -1.55 4.42 -18.73
N GLY A 71 -2.04 5.62 -19.06
CA GLY A 71 -1.34 6.56 -19.92
C GLY A 71 0.03 6.95 -19.38
N SER A 72 0.12 7.35 -18.11
CA SER A 72 1.37 7.71 -17.46
C SER A 72 2.31 6.52 -17.33
N LEU A 73 1.78 5.35 -16.93
CA LEU A 73 2.58 4.13 -16.75
C LEU A 73 3.23 3.69 -18.06
N THR A 74 2.45 3.65 -19.15
CA THR A 74 2.95 3.20 -20.47
C THR A 74 3.88 4.21 -21.10
N ALA A 75 3.60 5.53 -21.02
CA ALA A 75 4.47 6.57 -21.51
C ALA A 75 5.83 6.54 -20.81
N LEU A 76 5.83 6.50 -19.46
CA LEU A 76 7.07 6.45 -18.68
C LEU A 76 7.87 5.16 -18.91
N ALA A 77 7.20 4.03 -19.12
CA ALA A 77 7.85 2.77 -19.46
C ALA A 77 8.49 2.81 -20.86
N ASN A 78 7.83 3.44 -21.83
CA ASN A 78 8.33 3.58 -23.21
C ASN A 78 9.50 4.57 -23.31
N ASP A 79 9.38 5.73 -22.65
CA ASP A 79 10.34 6.83 -22.82
C ASP A 79 11.60 6.67 -21.94
N PHE A 80 11.49 5.91 -20.85
CA PHE A 80 12.61 5.68 -19.93
C PHE A 80 12.90 4.19 -19.74
N ASP A 81 12.19 3.54 -18.81
CA ASP A 81 12.26 2.12 -18.50
C ASP A 81 11.14 1.77 -17.52
N TYR A 82 10.58 0.56 -17.63
CA TYR A 82 9.52 0.10 -16.73
C TYR A 82 9.95 0.11 -15.25
N SER A 83 11.23 -0.15 -14.98
CA SER A 83 11.77 -0.08 -13.61
C SER A 83 11.67 1.30 -12.97
N GLN A 84 11.53 2.35 -13.76
CA GLN A 84 11.44 3.74 -13.29
C GLN A 84 10.01 4.27 -13.30
N ALA A 85 9.06 3.59 -13.95
CA ALA A 85 7.73 4.13 -14.23
C ALA A 85 6.98 4.59 -12.96
N ILE A 86 7.00 3.79 -11.88
CA ILE A 86 6.34 4.17 -10.61
C ILE A 86 7.11 5.26 -9.88
N SER A 87 8.44 5.14 -9.77
CA SER A 87 9.26 6.15 -9.07
C SER A 87 9.16 7.53 -9.72
N ARG A 88 9.00 7.60 -11.05
CA ARG A 88 8.80 8.87 -11.78
C ARG A 88 7.42 9.46 -11.54
N GLN A 89 6.37 8.64 -11.46
CA GLN A 89 5.05 9.12 -11.05
C GLN A 89 5.11 9.69 -9.63
N LEU A 90 5.71 8.97 -8.67
CA LEU A 90 5.87 9.44 -7.29
C LEU A 90 6.62 10.77 -7.21
N ARG A 91 7.69 10.96 -8.01
CA ARG A 91 8.43 12.25 -8.05
C ARG A 91 7.56 13.44 -8.41
N ALA A 92 6.51 13.24 -9.18
CA ALA A 92 5.59 14.30 -9.58
C ALA A 92 4.54 14.64 -8.52
N VAL A 93 4.13 13.66 -7.69
CA VAL A 93 2.93 13.81 -6.84
C VAL A 93 3.18 13.60 -5.35
N LEU A 94 4.17 12.80 -4.96
CA LEU A 94 4.41 12.39 -3.56
C LEU A 94 4.93 13.56 -2.71
N ARG A 95 4.34 13.71 -1.54
CA ARG A 95 4.79 14.61 -0.47
C ARG A 95 5.29 13.79 0.71
N GLN A 96 6.16 14.38 1.54
CA GLN A 96 6.74 13.69 2.70
C GLN A 96 5.69 13.19 3.71
N GLN A 97 4.58 13.91 3.88
CA GLN A 97 3.50 13.54 4.80
C GLN A 97 2.58 12.43 4.25
N ASP A 98 2.69 12.09 2.97
CA ASP A 98 1.87 11.05 2.36
C ASP A 98 2.28 9.65 2.84
N LEU A 99 1.44 8.66 2.57
CA LEU A 99 1.70 7.25 2.81
C LEU A 99 1.79 6.51 1.48
N VAL A 100 2.75 5.61 1.39
CA VAL A 100 2.93 4.77 0.20
C VAL A 100 2.75 3.30 0.55
N ILE A 101 1.93 2.59 -0.23
CA ILE A 101 1.64 1.17 -0.02
C ILE A 101 1.91 0.40 -1.31
N GLY A 102 2.96 -0.41 -1.31
CA GLY A 102 3.33 -1.29 -2.40
C GLY A 102 2.78 -2.71 -2.22
N PHE A 103 2.54 -3.40 -3.34
CA PHE A 103 2.14 -4.81 -3.36
C PHE A 103 3.07 -5.60 -4.25
N SER A 104 3.77 -6.60 -3.69
CA SER A 104 4.72 -7.43 -4.42
C SER A 104 4.80 -8.85 -3.86
N ALA A 105 4.26 -9.82 -4.57
CA ALA A 105 4.37 -11.22 -4.14
C ALA A 105 5.82 -11.70 -4.02
N SER A 106 6.72 -11.25 -4.90
CA SER A 106 8.12 -11.68 -4.89
C SER A 106 9.05 -10.81 -4.05
N GLY A 107 8.69 -9.54 -3.81
CA GLY A 107 9.56 -8.56 -3.15
C GLY A 107 10.82 -8.18 -3.96
N ASN A 108 10.86 -8.52 -5.27
CA ASN A 108 12.06 -8.33 -6.12
C ASN A 108 11.81 -7.46 -7.37
N SER A 109 10.62 -6.91 -7.54
CA SER A 109 10.30 -6.09 -8.71
C SER A 109 11.05 -4.77 -8.69
N SER A 110 11.88 -4.51 -9.70
CA SER A 110 12.78 -3.34 -9.75
C SER A 110 12.02 -2.00 -9.72
N ASN A 111 10.86 -1.92 -10.38
CA ASN A 111 10.04 -0.71 -10.36
C ASN A 111 9.48 -0.38 -8.96
N LEU A 112 9.17 -1.41 -8.15
CA LEU A 112 8.74 -1.23 -6.76
C LEU A 112 9.93 -0.86 -5.85
N ILE A 113 11.07 -1.53 -6.04
CA ILE A 113 12.30 -1.21 -5.28
C ILE A 113 12.67 0.26 -5.50
N ASN A 114 12.79 0.70 -6.75
CA ASN A 114 13.13 2.10 -7.09
C ASN A 114 12.10 3.11 -6.53
N ALA A 115 10.82 2.74 -6.51
CA ALA A 115 9.76 3.57 -5.93
C ALA A 115 9.91 3.72 -4.41
N LEU A 116 10.14 2.62 -3.69
CA LEU A 116 10.29 2.62 -2.22
C LEU A 116 11.62 3.23 -1.77
N GLU A 117 12.70 3.06 -2.54
CA GLU A 117 13.95 3.80 -2.31
C GLU A 117 13.75 5.31 -2.42
N TYR A 118 12.95 5.76 -3.39
CA TYR A 118 12.60 7.17 -3.50
C TYR A 118 11.79 7.65 -2.29
N CYS A 119 10.82 6.87 -1.80
CA CYS A 119 10.08 7.18 -0.58
C CYS A 119 11.02 7.37 0.62
N LYS A 120 11.93 6.41 0.85
CA LYS A 120 12.94 6.50 1.90
C LYS A 120 13.82 7.75 1.77
N LYS A 121 14.23 8.08 0.54
CA LYS A 121 15.07 9.26 0.27
C LYS A 121 14.41 10.58 0.69
N ILE A 122 13.10 10.73 0.49
CA ILE A 122 12.37 11.97 0.84
C ILE A 122 11.76 11.93 2.25
N GLY A 123 11.91 10.80 2.97
CA GLY A 123 11.34 10.60 4.31
C GLY A 123 9.84 10.34 4.32
N ALA A 124 9.25 9.92 3.20
CA ALA A 124 7.85 9.48 3.17
C ALA A 124 7.71 8.06 3.73
N GLU A 125 6.73 7.85 4.59
CA GLU A 125 6.48 6.54 5.17
C GLU A 125 5.94 5.57 4.12
N SER A 126 6.45 4.34 4.15
CA SER A 126 6.02 3.32 3.19
C SER A 126 5.85 1.94 3.83
N TYR A 127 4.86 1.21 3.31
CA TYR A 127 4.62 -0.20 3.58
C TYR A 127 4.63 -1.00 2.28
N CYS A 128 4.98 -2.27 2.38
CA CYS A 128 4.85 -3.18 1.24
C CYS A 128 4.27 -4.53 1.69
N PHE A 129 3.20 -4.95 1.05
CA PHE A 129 2.67 -6.31 1.14
C PHE A 129 3.59 -7.24 0.37
N LEU A 130 4.11 -8.25 1.05
CA LEU A 130 5.12 -9.17 0.54
C LEU A 130 4.64 -10.62 0.67
N GLY A 131 5.02 -11.46 -0.30
CA GLY A 131 4.78 -12.88 -0.26
C GLY A 131 6.09 -13.69 -0.29
N PHE A 132 5.99 -14.99 -0.49
CA PHE A 132 7.10 -15.93 -0.57
C PHE A 132 8.07 -15.77 0.59
N ASN A 133 9.33 -15.47 0.31
CA ASN A 133 10.39 -15.16 1.28
C ASN A 133 10.61 -13.65 1.47
N GLY A 134 9.73 -12.81 0.96
CA GLY A 134 9.80 -11.34 1.06
C GLY A 134 10.80 -10.66 0.15
N GLY A 135 11.69 -11.42 -0.50
CA GLY A 135 12.68 -10.90 -1.45
C GLY A 135 13.60 -9.81 -0.92
N SER A 136 14.15 -9.02 -1.83
CA SER A 136 15.05 -7.90 -1.52
C SER A 136 14.38 -6.79 -0.72
N LEU A 137 13.08 -6.58 -0.91
CA LEU A 137 12.35 -5.55 -0.16
C LEU A 137 12.30 -5.83 1.34
N LEU A 138 12.07 -7.09 1.73
CA LEU A 138 12.08 -7.46 3.15
C LEU A 138 13.49 -7.37 3.75
N GLN A 139 14.52 -7.84 3.00
CA GLN A 139 15.90 -7.87 3.46
C GLN A 139 16.53 -6.48 3.61
N SER A 140 16.19 -5.55 2.73
CA SER A 140 16.79 -4.21 2.70
C SER A 140 16.29 -3.27 3.78
N GLY A 141 15.10 -3.53 4.35
CA GLY A 141 14.48 -2.64 5.32
C GLY A 141 14.22 -1.21 4.79
N ILE A 142 14.05 -1.06 3.46
CA ILE A 142 13.73 0.24 2.87
C ILE A 142 12.27 0.65 3.06
N THR A 143 11.42 -0.31 3.42
CA THR A 143 9.99 -0.14 3.67
C THR A 143 9.58 -1.05 4.83
N LYS A 144 8.46 -0.76 5.48
CA LYS A 144 7.85 -1.66 6.47
C LYS A 144 7.14 -2.80 5.74
N GLY A 145 7.49 -4.05 6.05
CA GLY A 145 6.94 -5.23 5.40
C GLY A 145 5.69 -5.75 6.10
N ILE A 146 4.63 -6.05 5.34
CA ILE A 146 3.50 -6.89 5.76
C ILE A 146 3.70 -8.22 5.03
N HIS A 147 4.33 -9.17 5.70
CA HIS A 147 4.89 -10.35 5.05
C HIS A 147 4.04 -11.59 5.28
N PHE A 148 3.52 -12.13 4.19
CA PHE A 148 2.82 -13.42 4.12
C PHE A 148 3.80 -14.48 3.62
N SER A 149 4.53 -15.11 4.54
CA SER A 149 5.49 -16.17 4.20
C SER A 149 4.75 -17.38 3.62
N THR A 150 5.16 -17.82 2.44
CA THR A 150 4.63 -19.03 1.80
C THR A 150 5.79 -19.85 1.22
N GLU A 151 5.82 -21.16 1.48
CA GLU A 151 6.82 -22.07 0.91
C GLU A 151 6.65 -22.23 -0.60
N ALA A 152 5.40 -22.36 -1.05
CA ALA A 152 5.09 -22.46 -2.46
C ALA A 152 5.04 -21.09 -3.12
N LYS A 153 5.74 -20.93 -4.27
CA LYS A 153 5.71 -19.71 -5.09
C LYS A 153 4.44 -19.63 -5.93
N LEU A 154 3.28 -19.63 -5.27
CA LEU A 154 1.97 -19.53 -5.89
C LEU A 154 1.49 -18.07 -5.85
N TYR A 155 1.63 -17.36 -6.96
CA TYR A 155 1.25 -15.94 -7.05
C TYR A 155 -0.21 -15.70 -6.67
N GLY A 156 -1.14 -16.50 -7.22
CA GLY A 156 -2.57 -16.34 -6.93
C GLY A 156 -2.92 -16.54 -5.45
N LEU A 157 -2.21 -17.43 -4.73
CA LEU A 157 -2.38 -17.58 -3.28
C LEU A 157 -1.98 -16.30 -2.55
N VAL A 158 -0.79 -15.77 -2.87
CA VAL A 158 -0.27 -14.56 -2.22
C VAL A 158 -1.14 -13.34 -2.53
N GLU A 159 -1.57 -13.17 -3.79
CA GLU A 159 -2.46 -12.09 -4.19
C GLU A 159 -3.81 -12.14 -3.44
N ASN A 160 -4.36 -13.34 -3.24
CA ASN A 160 -5.57 -13.52 -2.43
C ASN A 160 -5.34 -13.19 -0.95
N LEU A 161 -4.21 -13.58 -0.37
CA LEU A 161 -3.86 -13.21 1.01
C LEU A 161 -3.71 -11.70 1.17
N HIS A 162 -3.06 -11.04 0.22
CA HIS A 162 -2.94 -9.57 0.20
C HIS A 162 -4.32 -8.91 0.14
N LEU A 163 -5.20 -9.35 -0.76
CA LEU A 163 -6.54 -8.79 -0.90
C LEU A 163 -7.38 -9.04 0.37
N THR A 164 -7.31 -10.24 0.95
CA THR A 164 -8.00 -10.55 2.21
C THR A 164 -7.53 -9.63 3.35
N ALA A 165 -6.23 -9.36 3.44
CA ALA A 165 -5.69 -8.44 4.44
C ALA A 165 -6.14 -6.99 4.18
N CYS A 166 -6.27 -6.56 2.92
CA CYS A 166 -6.83 -5.26 2.58
C CYS A 166 -8.25 -5.10 3.12
N HIS A 167 -9.14 -6.08 2.88
CA HIS A 167 -10.51 -6.05 3.42
C HIS A 167 -10.52 -6.03 4.95
N TYR A 168 -9.66 -6.82 5.60
CA TYR A 168 -9.55 -6.83 7.05
C TYR A 168 -9.10 -5.46 7.60
N ILE A 169 -8.16 -4.78 6.93
CA ILE A 169 -7.74 -3.41 7.29
C ILE A 169 -8.90 -2.42 7.16
N ILE A 170 -9.70 -2.53 6.10
CA ILE A 170 -10.90 -1.68 5.93
C ILE A 170 -11.90 -1.91 7.06
N ASP A 171 -12.13 -3.16 7.46
CA ASP A 171 -13.01 -3.49 8.59
C ASP A 171 -12.49 -2.85 9.89
N LEU A 172 -11.18 -2.97 10.19
CA LEU A 172 -10.56 -2.35 11.37
C LEU A 172 -10.69 -0.82 11.36
N LEU A 173 -10.44 -0.19 10.21
CA LEU A 173 -10.59 1.26 10.04
C LEU A 173 -12.04 1.70 10.25
N THR A 174 -13.01 0.93 9.78
CA THR A 174 -14.43 1.22 9.94
C THR A 174 -14.88 1.07 11.39
N GLU A 175 -14.40 0.03 12.11
CA GLU A 175 -14.73 -0.21 13.52
C GLU A 175 -14.13 0.86 14.46
N THR A 176 -12.99 1.46 14.14
CA THR A 176 -12.27 2.43 14.98
C THR A 176 -12.88 3.84 15.01
N ASN A 177 -13.96 4.11 14.26
CA ASN A 177 -14.71 5.39 14.29
C ASN A 177 -13.84 6.65 14.13
N TRP A 178 -12.90 6.65 13.16
CA TRP A 178 -12.07 7.81 12.84
C TRP A 178 -12.87 9.08 12.52
N SER A 179 -14.18 8.93 12.20
CA SER A 179 -15.12 10.01 11.89
C SER A 179 -15.55 10.84 13.11
N LYS A 180 -15.33 10.38 14.35
CA LYS A 180 -15.77 11.10 15.55
C LYS A 180 -14.89 12.27 15.95
N GLU A 181 -13.70 12.39 15.36
CA GLU A 181 -12.72 13.45 15.67
C GLU A 181 -12.68 14.57 14.61
N VAL A 182 -13.47 14.46 13.53
CA VAL A 182 -13.60 15.54 12.55
C VAL A 182 -14.68 16.50 13.03
N PRO A 183 -14.38 17.79 13.31
CA PRO A 183 -15.41 18.78 13.61
C PRO A 183 -16.39 18.84 12.44
N GLN A 184 -17.68 18.68 12.73
CA GLN A 184 -18.73 18.96 11.75
C GLN A 184 -18.73 20.49 11.54
N GLU A 185 -18.35 20.94 10.34
CA GLU A 185 -18.61 22.31 9.90
C GLU A 185 -20.11 22.53 9.61
#